data_98e0ba7b7aeafa16c730d41fd1324faf
#
_entry.id   98e0ba7b7aeafa16c730d41fd1324faf
#
_cell.length_a   1.000
_cell.length_b   1.000
_cell.length_c   1.000
_cell.angle_alpha   90.00
_cell.angle_beta   90.00
_cell.angle_gamma   90.00
#
_symmetry.space_group_name_H-M   'P 1'
#
loop_
_entity.id
_entity.type
_entity.pdbx_description
1 polymer ?
#
loop_
_entity_poly.entity_id
_entity_poly.type
_entity_poly.pdbx_seq_one_letter_code
_entity_poly.pdbx_strand_id
1 'polypeptide(L)'
;GDVVKNGRRGSITGDLTIKGTQGHVAYPHLANNPVHQSLLAIHELTTTEWDKGNEYFPPTSFQIPNVAAGTGASNVIPGEFKVQFNLRFSTELNNDIIVKRITEILDKHQLDYELKWTFNGDPFLTDTGALLDAVVSAVSEVNHTQPALLTTGGTSDGRFIARMGGQVVELGPVNA
;
A
#
# COMPACT_ATOMS: atom_id res chain seq x y z
N GLY A 1 1.09 -27.11 -6.29
CA GLY A 1 0.37 -25.92 -6.76
C GLY A 1 0.56 -25.71 -8.25
N ASP A 2 -0.40 -25.09 -8.86
CA ASP A 2 -0.49 -24.77 -10.29
C ASP A 2 -0.11 -23.31 -10.58
N VAL A 3 0.32 -22.58 -9.56
CA VAL A 3 0.71 -21.18 -9.62
C VAL A 3 2.13 -21.00 -9.10
N VAL A 4 2.95 -20.33 -9.89
CA VAL A 4 4.30 -19.90 -9.52
C VAL A 4 4.28 -18.39 -9.31
N LYS A 5 4.73 -17.93 -8.15
CA LYS A 5 4.89 -16.49 -7.89
C LYS A 5 6.30 -16.08 -8.30
N ASN A 6 6.39 -15.33 -9.37
CA ASN A 6 7.66 -14.83 -9.92
C ASN A 6 7.93 -13.36 -9.60
N GLY A 7 7.07 -12.76 -8.79
CA GLY A 7 7.25 -11.38 -8.31
C GLY A 7 6.27 -11.05 -7.20
N ARG A 8 6.53 -9.95 -6.50
CA ARG A 8 5.68 -9.41 -5.44
C ARG A 8 5.59 -7.91 -5.56
N ARG A 9 4.41 -7.38 -5.25
CA ARG A 9 4.19 -5.93 -5.14
C ARG A 9 4.97 -5.36 -3.97
N GLY A 10 5.38 -4.10 -4.11
CA GLY A 10 5.87 -3.31 -2.99
C GLY A 10 4.76 -3.01 -1.98
N SER A 11 5.17 -2.63 -0.79
CA SER A 11 4.27 -2.23 0.29
C SER A 11 4.85 -1.08 1.08
N ILE A 12 4.05 -0.04 1.28
CA ILE A 12 4.37 1.11 2.12
C ILE A 12 3.16 1.45 2.98
N THR A 13 3.39 1.73 4.25
CA THR A 13 2.36 2.14 5.21
C THR A 13 2.62 3.57 5.67
N GLY A 14 1.58 4.40 5.72
CA GLY A 14 1.61 5.73 6.31
C GLY A 14 0.71 5.81 7.54
N ASP A 15 1.25 6.33 8.62
CA ASP A 15 0.50 6.71 9.83
C ASP A 15 0.35 8.23 9.83
N LEU A 16 -0.80 8.72 9.39
CA LEU A 16 -1.15 10.12 9.26
C LEU A 16 -1.93 10.58 10.50
N THR A 17 -1.45 11.64 11.14
CA THR A 17 -2.18 12.34 12.21
C THR A 17 -2.48 13.76 11.75
N ILE A 18 -3.75 14.07 11.54
CA ILE A 18 -4.22 15.41 11.17
C ILE A 18 -4.57 16.13 12.47
N LYS A 19 -4.02 17.33 12.64
CA LYS A 19 -4.17 18.16 13.83
C LYS A 19 -5.32 19.13 13.66
N GLY A 20 -6.04 19.32 14.75
CA GLY A 20 -7.12 20.29 14.86
C GLY A 20 -7.11 20.96 16.22
N THR A 21 -8.24 21.56 16.59
CA THR A 21 -8.45 22.16 17.89
C THR A 21 -9.70 21.57 18.52
N GLN A 22 -9.52 20.87 19.65
CA GLN A 22 -10.64 20.29 20.38
C GLN A 22 -11.57 21.37 20.92
N GLY A 23 -12.87 21.08 20.93
CA GLY A 23 -13.86 21.99 21.47
C GLY A 23 -15.22 21.37 21.68
N HIS A 24 -16.15 22.14 22.23
CA HIS A 24 -17.53 21.71 22.41
C HIS A 24 -18.32 21.93 21.12
N VAL A 25 -19.15 20.95 20.71
CA VAL A 25 -19.91 21.04 19.43
C VAL A 25 -20.84 22.23 19.33
N ALA A 26 -21.31 22.78 20.46
CA ALA A 26 -22.15 23.99 20.49
C ALA A 26 -21.36 25.28 20.16
N TYR A 27 -20.03 25.24 20.19
CA TYR A 27 -19.15 26.38 19.96
C TYR A 27 -18.11 26.08 18.85
N PRO A 28 -18.55 25.71 17.63
CA PRO A 28 -17.65 25.25 16.58
C PRO A 28 -16.66 26.34 16.12
N HIS A 29 -16.96 27.62 16.34
CA HIS A 29 -16.08 28.74 16.04
C HIS A 29 -14.83 28.84 16.95
N LEU A 30 -14.82 28.11 18.07
CA LEU A 30 -13.67 28.02 19.00
C LEU A 30 -12.85 26.74 18.77
N ALA A 31 -13.25 25.90 17.82
CA ALA A 31 -12.63 24.61 17.54
C ALA A 31 -12.24 24.52 16.06
N ASN A 32 -11.41 23.52 15.76
CA ASN A 32 -11.06 23.18 14.39
C ASN A 32 -11.16 21.66 14.23
N ASN A 33 -12.17 21.17 13.51
CA ASN A 33 -12.42 19.74 13.39
C ASN A 33 -11.51 19.10 12.33
N PRO A 34 -10.49 18.31 12.70
CA PRO A 34 -9.55 17.71 11.78
C PRO A 34 -10.21 16.67 10.86
N VAL A 35 -11.31 16.04 11.29
CA VAL A 35 -12.09 15.13 10.42
C VAL A 35 -12.67 15.90 9.25
N HIS A 36 -13.37 17.03 9.52
CA HIS A 36 -14.00 17.83 8.47
C HIS A 36 -12.97 18.43 7.50
N GLN A 37 -11.84 18.91 8.02
CA GLN A 37 -10.79 19.51 7.20
C GLN A 37 -10.17 18.51 6.23
N SER A 38 -10.06 17.26 6.62
CA SER A 38 -9.35 16.23 5.86
C SER A 38 -10.21 15.51 4.82
N LEU A 39 -11.54 15.65 4.84
CA LEU A 39 -12.44 14.87 3.97
C LEU A 39 -12.07 14.96 2.49
N LEU A 40 -11.74 16.14 1.99
CA LEU A 40 -11.37 16.33 0.58
C LEU A 40 -10.01 15.71 0.26
N ALA A 41 -9.04 15.85 1.14
CA ALA A 41 -7.72 15.21 0.96
C ALA A 41 -7.84 13.68 0.99
N ILE A 42 -8.59 13.14 1.94
CA ILE A 42 -8.84 11.69 2.02
C ILE A 42 -9.59 11.19 0.77
N HIS A 43 -10.58 11.94 0.30
CA HIS A 43 -11.27 11.60 -0.94
C HIS A 43 -10.30 11.57 -2.13
N GLU A 44 -9.45 12.60 -2.28
CA GLU A 44 -8.47 12.67 -3.36
C GLU A 44 -7.48 11.49 -3.28
N LEU A 45 -6.94 11.18 -2.10
CA LEU A 45 -6.03 10.03 -1.89
C LEU A 45 -6.67 8.71 -2.31
N THR A 46 -7.95 8.51 -1.96
CA THR A 46 -8.68 7.25 -2.25
C THR A 46 -9.12 7.12 -3.70
N THR A 47 -9.26 8.21 -4.42
CA THR A 47 -9.72 8.24 -5.83
C THR A 47 -8.58 8.48 -6.84
N THR A 48 -7.37 8.76 -6.37
CA THR A 48 -6.20 8.95 -7.23
C THR A 48 -5.86 7.66 -7.98
N GLU A 49 -5.74 7.75 -9.30
CA GLU A 49 -5.10 6.71 -10.10
C GLU A 49 -3.58 6.80 -9.86
N TRP A 50 -3.05 5.86 -9.09
CA TRP A 50 -1.63 5.83 -8.73
C TRP A 50 -0.75 5.44 -9.90
N ASP A 51 -1.12 4.37 -10.61
CA ASP A 51 -0.62 3.90 -11.90
C ASP A 51 -1.66 3.00 -12.57
N LYS A 52 -1.36 2.52 -13.76
CA LYS A 52 -2.22 1.58 -14.50
C LYS A 52 -1.77 0.13 -14.39
N GLY A 53 -0.74 -0.13 -13.57
CA GLY A 53 -0.05 -1.42 -13.60
C GLY A 53 0.73 -1.64 -14.90
N ASN A 54 1.13 -2.88 -15.12
CA ASN A 54 1.81 -3.30 -16.35
C ASN A 54 1.49 -4.76 -16.68
N GLU A 55 2.20 -5.35 -17.62
CA GLU A 55 2.02 -6.75 -18.02
C GLU A 55 2.06 -7.74 -16.83
N TYR A 56 2.87 -7.45 -15.80
CA TYR A 56 3.13 -8.35 -14.68
C TYR A 56 2.36 -7.98 -13.42
N PHE A 57 2.04 -6.70 -13.25
CA PHE A 57 1.47 -6.19 -12.01
C PHE A 57 0.13 -5.49 -12.24
N PRO A 58 -0.86 -5.75 -11.36
CA PRO A 58 -2.07 -4.93 -11.36
C PRO A 58 -1.76 -3.50 -10.94
N PRO A 59 -2.67 -2.54 -11.20
CA PRO A 59 -2.54 -1.17 -10.72
C PRO A 59 -2.28 -1.09 -9.22
N THR A 60 -1.52 -0.08 -8.83
CA THR A 60 -1.27 0.22 -7.42
C THR A 60 -2.57 0.55 -6.70
N SER A 61 -2.74 -0.04 -5.53
CA SER A 61 -3.92 0.16 -4.69
C SER A 61 -3.59 0.96 -3.43
N PHE A 62 -4.47 1.90 -3.07
CA PHE A 62 -4.46 2.65 -1.82
C PHE A 62 -5.63 2.20 -0.94
N GLN A 63 -5.36 1.83 0.31
CA GLN A 63 -6.39 1.41 1.26
C GLN A 63 -6.19 2.03 2.64
N ILE A 64 -7.28 2.32 3.33
CA ILE A 64 -7.28 2.82 4.71
C ILE A 64 -7.81 1.71 5.61
N PRO A 65 -6.93 0.92 6.25
CA PRO A 65 -7.36 -0.15 7.15
C PRO A 65 -7.83 0.35 8.53
N ASN A 66 -7.33 1.51 8.98
CA ASN A 66 -7.66 2.02 10.31
C ASN A 66 -7.88 3.53 10.34
N VAL A 67 -8.88 3.96 11.10
CA VAL A 67 -9.13 5.36 11.43
C VAL A 67 -9.51 5.50 12.89
N ALA A 68 -9.12 6.61 13.51
CA ALA A 68 -9.48 6.94 14.89
C ALA A 68 -9.61 8.45 15.10
N ALA A 69 -10.68 8.87 15.76
CA ALA A 69 -10.90 10.25 16.18
C ALA A 69 -11.82 10.30 17.40
N GLY A 70 -11.70 11.37 18.17
CA GLY A 70 -12.58 11.65 19.30
C GLY A 70 -12.35 10.78 20.56
N THR A 71 -13.13 11.09 21.58
CA THR A 71 -13.05 10.46 22.92
C THR A 71 -14.25 9.55 23.20
N GLY A 72 -15.19 9.41 22.27
CA GLY A 72 -16.47 8.75 22.45
C GLY A 72 -17.58 9.66 22.98
N ALA A 73 -17.26 10.88 23.41
CA ALA A 73 -18.27 11.86 23.84
C ALA A 73 -18.92 12.52 22.64
N SER A 74 -20.27 12.53 22.57
CA SER A 74 -21.05 13.07 21.45
C SER A 74 -21.00 14.60 21.31
N ASN A 75 -20.56 15.30 22.33
CA ASN A 75 -20.52 16.76 22.39
C ASN A 75 -19.10 17.35 22.29
N VAL A 76 -18.09 16.54 21.94
CA VAL A 76 -16.69 16.97 21.82
C VAL A 76 -16.21 16.85 20.39
N ILE A 77 -15.75 17.97 19.81
CA ILE A 77 -15.01 18.00 18.54
C ILE A 77 -13.58 17.47 18.84
N PRO A 78 -13.07 16.50 18.08
CA PRO A 78 -11.73 15.95 18.32
C PRO A 78 -10.61 16.96 18.05
N GLY A 79 -9.51 16.83 18.75
CA GLY A 79 -8.29 17.60 18.50
C GLY A 79 -7.35 16.93 17.49
N GLU A 80 -7.53 15.63 17.24
CA GLU A 80 -6.75 14.85 16.28
C GLU A 80 -7.63 13.88 15.50
N PHE A 81 -7.26 13.62 14.25
CA PHE A 81 -7.78 12.53 13.43
C PHE A 81 -6.62 11.68 12.91
N LYS A 82 -6.62 10.41 13.26
CA LYS A 82 -5.58 9.45 12.86
C LYS A 82 -6.09 8.55 11.75
N VAL A 83 -5.29 8.42 10.71
CA VAL A 83 -5.58 7.59 9.54
C VAL A 83 -4.34 6.76 9.23
N GLN A 84 -4.46 5.45 9.31
CA GLN A 84 -3.45 4.55 8.81
C GLN A 84 -3.85 4.11 7.40
N PHE A 85 -2.95 4.24 6.45
CA PHE A 85 -3.16 3.79 5.08
C PHE A 85 -2.00 2.90 4.61
N ASN A 86 -2.28 2.06 3.62
CA ASN A 86 -1.28 1.19 2.99
C ASN A 86 -1.44 1.23 1.46
N LEU A 87 -0.31 1.30 0.76
CA LEU A 87 -0.26 1.09 -0.68
C LEU A 87 0.41 -0.25 -1.00
N ARG A 88 -0.20 -0.95 -1.96
CA ARG A 88 0.41 -2.10 -2.64
C ARG A 88 0.73 -1.65 -4.05
N PHE A 89 2.01 -1.47 -4.34
CA PHE A 89 2.45 -0.79 -5.56
C PHE A 89 3.22 -1.70 -6.50
N SER A 90 3.11 -1.38 -7.79
CA SER A 90 3.77 -2.06 -8.89
C SER A 90 5.20 -1.54 -9.09
N THR A 91 5.92 -2.10 -10.05
CA THR A 91 7.24 -1.61 -10.47
C THR A 91 7.21 -0.25 -11.18
N GLU A 92 6.00 0.29 -11.48
CA GLU A 92 5.82 1.62 -12.05
C GLU A 92 6.07 2.75 -11.04
N LEU A 93 6.02 2.42 -9.74
CA LEU A 93 6.23 3.37 -8.65
C LEU A 93 7.38 2.91 -7.75
N ASN A 94 7.89 3.85 -6.98
CA ASN A 94 8.81 3.62 -5.87
C ASN A 94 8.36 4.42 -4.64
N ASN A 95 9.03 4.18 -3.52
CA ASN A 95 8.70 4.84 -2.26
C ASN A 95 8.77 6.37 -2.35
N ASP A 96 9.78 6.93 -3.04
CA ASP A 96 9.98 8.38 -3.13
C ASP A 96 8.85 9.05 -3.91
N ILE A 97 8.42 8.46 -5.02
CA ILE A 97 7.29 8.95 -5.83
C ILE A 97 6.00 8.93 -5.02
N ILE A 98 5.75 7.84 -4.29
CA ILE A 98 4.55 7.70 -3.46
C ILE A 98 4.55 8.75 -2.34
N VAL A 99 5.65 8.85 -1.59
CA VAL A 99 5.80 9.85 -0.52
C VAL A 99 5.56 11.25 -1.05
N LYS A 100 6.21 11.61 -2.16
CA LYS A 100 6.05 12.92 -2.80
C LYS A 100 4.60 13.22 -3.17
N ARG A 101 3.94 12.31 -3.89
CA ARG A 101 2.55 12.51 -4.35
C ARG A 101 1.56 12.64 -3.20
N ILE A 102 1.72 11.85 -2.13
CA ILE A 102 0.87 11.94 -0.94
C ILE A 102 1.09 13.28 -0.23
N THR A 103 2.34 13.68 -0.03
CA THR A 103 2.68 14.97 0.59
C THR A 103 2.09 16.14 -0.21
N GLU A 104 2.24 16.12 -1.54
CA GLU A 104 1.66 17.15 -2.43
C GLU A 104 0.13 17.24 -2.30
N ILE A 105 -0.58 16.11 -2.15
CA ILE A 105 -2.03 16.11 -1.94
C ILE A 105 -2.37 16.72 -0.57
N LEU A 106 -1.69 16.30 0.50
CA LEU A 106 -1.94 16.82 1.84
C LEU A 106 -1.65 18.33 1.95
N ASP A 107 -0.54 18.80 1.37
CA ASP A 107 -0.14 20.20 1.35
C ASP A 107 -1.09 21.07 0.51
N LYS A 108 -1.56 20.57 -0.63
CA LYS A 108 -2.59 21.22 -1.47
C LYS A 108 -3.86 21.53 -0.68
N HIS A 109 -4.24 20.65 0.24
CA HIS A 109 -5.40 20.83 1.11
C HIS A 109 -5.09 21.61 2.39
N GLN A 110 -3.87 22.13 2.55
CA GLN A 110 -3.43 22.99 3.66
C GLN A 110 -3.67 22.37 5.04
N LEU A 111 -3.49 21.06 5.16
CA LEU A 111 -3.66 20.35 6.42
C LEU A 111 -2.47 20.59 7.35
N ASP A 112 -2.76 20.74 8.63
CA ASP A 112 -1.74 20.60 9.68
C ASP A 112 -1.65 19.12 10.07
N TYR A 113 -0.52 18.47 9.77
CA TYR A 113 -0.39 17.04 9.94
C TYR A 113 1.01 16.58 10.34
N GLU A 114 1.07 15.39 10.91
CA GLU A 114 2.27 14.58 11.05
C GLU A 114 2.08 13.28 10.25
N LEU A 115 3.09 12.88 9.50
CA LEU A 115 3.07 11.65 8.70
C LEU A 115 4.33 10.84 8.95
N LYS A 116 4.14 9.60 9.43
CA LYS A 116 5.21 8.62 9.64
C LYS A 116 5.09 7.51 8.61
N TRP A 117 6.23 7.10 8.06
CA TRP A 117 6.31 6.08 7.04
C TRP A 117 6.94 4.79 7.55
N THR A 118 6.37 3.66 7.13
CA THR A 118 6.95 2.33 7.27
C THR A 118 7.11 1.72 5.88
N PHE A 119 8.38 1.57 5.46
CA PHE A 119 8.74 0.96 4.18
C PHE A 119 8.80 -0.56 4.36
N ASN A 120 7.73 -1.26 3.97
CA ASN A 120 7.60 -2.71 4.18
C ASN A 120 8.39 -3.52 3.15
N GLY A 121 8.57 -3.01 1.93
CA GLY A 121 9.38 -3.63 0.89
C GLY A 121 9.12 -3.05 -0.50
N ASP A 122 10.15 -3.11 -1.35
CA ASP A 122 10.06 -2.73 -2.75
C ASP A 122 9.44 -3.86 -3.58
N PRO A 123 8.82 -3.56 -4.72
CA PRO A 123 8.38 -4.59 -5.64
C PRO A 123 9.59 -5.30 -6.27
N PHE A 124 9.43 -6.56 -6.63
CA PHE A 124 10.42 -7.29 -7.41
C PHE A 124 9.76 -8.20 -8.44
N LEU A 125 10.50 -8.50 -9.50
CA LEU A 125 10.07 -9.40 -10.57
C LEU A 125 11.26 -10.25 -11.01
N THR A 126 11.03 -11.56 -11.15
CA THR A 126 11.88 -12.50 -11.89
C THR A 126 11.10 -12.84 -13.17
N ASP A 127 11.35 -12.11 -14.26
CA ASP A 127 10.63 -12.27 -15.52
C ASP A 127 11.22 -13.39 -16.39
N THR A 128 12.54 -13.58 -16.32
CA THR A 128 13.28 -14.62 -17.06
C THR A 128 14.42 -15.18 -16.24
N GLY A 129 14.90 -16.37 -16.58
CA GLY A 129 16.15 -16.92 -16.07
C GLY A 129 16.07 -18.38 -15.65
N ALA A 130 17.24 -18.97 -15.40
CA ALA A 130 17.40 -20.40 -15.19
C ALA A 130 16.57 -20.96 -14.03
N LEU A 131 16.41 -20.19 -12.94
CA LEU A 131 15.59 -20.64 -11.81
C LEU A 131 14.11 -20.70 -12.20
N LEU A 132 13.59 -19.67 -12.86
CA LEU A 132 12.19 -19.63 -13.28
C LEU A 132 11.89 -20.76 -14.28
N ASP A 133 12.75 -20.94 -15.28
CA ASP A 133 12.63 -21.99 -16.29
C ASP A 133 12.64 -23.40 -15.67
N ALA A 134 13.54 -23.65 -14.72
CA ALA A 134 13.62 -24.93 -14.02
C ALA A 134 12.36 -25.21 -13.20
N VAL A 135 11.83 -24.20 -12.47
CA VAL A 135 10.63 -24.36 -11.66
C VAL A 135 9.40 -24.59 -12.54
N VAL A 136 9.24 -23.81 -13.62
CA VAL A 136 8.13 -23.97 -14.58
C VAL A 136 8.18 -25.35 -15.22
N SER A 137 9.35 -25.83 -15.66
CA SER A 137 9.53 -27.15 -16.24
C SER A 137 9.15 -28.25 -15.27
N ALA A 138 9.68 -28.21 -14.02
CA ALA A 138 9.39 -29.20 -13.00
C ALA A 138 7.89 -29.26 -12.63
N VAL A 139 7.24 -28.10 -12.46
CA VAL A 139 5.81 -28.03 -12.16
C VAL A 139 4.98 -28.56 -13.33
N SER A 140 5.37 -28.22 -14.57
CA SER A 140 4.67 -28.71 -15.76
C SER A 140 4.77 -30.23 -15.91
N GLU A 141 5.93 -30.81 -15.63
CA GLU A 141 6.16 -32.24 -15.67
C GLU A 141 5.33 -32.98 -14.63
N VAL A 142 5.30 -32.50 -13.38
CA VAL A 142 4.59 -33.14 -12.28
C VAL A 142 3.07 -32.99 -12.39
N ASN A 143 2.61 -31.80 -12.76
CA ASN A 143 1.17 -31.49 -12.79
C ASN A 143 0.52 -31.72 -14.17
N HIS A 144 1.32 -32.05 -15.19
CA HIS A 144 0.88 -32.17 -16.59
C HIS A 144 0.14 -30.91 -17.11
N THR A 145 0.47 -29.73 -16.54
CA THR A 145 -0.15 -28.44 -16.86
C THR A 145 0.87 -27.32 -16.68
N GLN A 146 0.90 -26.36 -17.60
CA GLN A 146 1.75 -25.18 -17.49
C GLN A 146 1.30 -24.32 -16.29
N PRO A 147 2.16 -23.99 -15.32
CA PRO A 147 1.78 -23.14 -14.21
C PRO A 147 1.54 -21.70 -14.66
N ALA A 148 0.57 -21.03 -14.03
CA ALA A 148 0.41 -19.60 -14.20
C ALA A 148 1.52 -18.85 -13.43
N LEU A 149 2.13 -17.83 -14.07
CA LEU A 149 3.06 -16.91 -13.43
C LEU A 149 2.27 -15.71 -12.88
N LEU A 150 2.33 -15.47 -11.59
CA LEU A 150 1.57 -14.40 -10.94
C LEU A 150 2.43 -13.61 -9.95
N THR A 151 2.09 -12.33 -9.80
CA THR A 151 2.70 -11.42 -8.82
C THR A 151 1.76 -11.07 -7.66
N THR A 152 0.60 -11.73 -7.59
CA THR A 152 -0.44 -11.49 -6.59
C THR A 152 -0.05 -11.98 -5.20
N GLY A 153 -0.72 -11.44 -4.18
CA GLY A 153 -0.50 -11.78 -2.77
C GLY A 153 0.23 -10.69 -2.00
N GLY A 154 0.61 -11.01 -0.77
CA GLY A 154 1.35 -10.12 0.13
C GLY A 154 2.83 -10.02 -0.23
N THR A 155 3.53 -9.18 0.50
CA THR A 155 4.99 -9.10 0.45
C THR A 155 5.61 -10.38 1.05
N SER A 156 6.78 -10.78 0.56
CA SER A 156 7.51 -11.95 1.06
C SER A 156 8.97 -11.61 1.38
N ASP A 157 9.65 -12.51 2.07
CA ASP A 157 11.08 -12.36 2.37
C ASP A 157 11.98 -12.50 1.13
N GLY A 158 11.44 -13.00 0.02
CA GLY A 158 12.09 -12.99 -1.29
C GLY A 158 12.60 -11.61 -1.72
N ARG A 159 11.97 -10.53 -1.25
CA ARG A 159 12.40 -9.15 -1.50
C ARG A 159 13.87 -8.89 -1.09
N PHE A 160 14.35 -9.54 -0.04
CA PHE A 160 15.74 -9.37 0.41
C PHE A 160 16.73 -10.04 -0.55
N ILE A 161 16.37 -11.22 -1.06
CA ILE A 161 17.18 -11.95 -2.06
C ILE A 161 17.19 -11.20 -3.39
N ALA A 162 16.02 -10.71 -3.83
CA ALA A 162 15.91 -9.92 -5.06
C ALA A 162 16.80 -8.66 -5.03
N ARG A 163 16.87 -7.96 -3.89
CA ARG A 163 17.78 -6.81 -3.72
C ARG A 163 19.27 -7.15 -3.88
N MET A 164 19.65 -8.40 -3.61
CA MET A 164 21.02 -8.89 -3.81
C MET A 164 21.30 -9.30 -5.26
N GLY A 165 20.34 -9.11 -6.17
CA GLY A 165 20.45 -9.51 -7.58
C GLY A 165 20.16 -10.98 -7.83
N GLY A 166 19.64 -11.71 -6.83
CA GLY A 166 19.25 -13.11 -6.97
C GLY A 166 17.88 -13.25 -7.63
N GLN A 167 17.69 -14.34 -8.39
CA GLN A 167 16.37 -14.73 -8.87
C GLN A 167 15.53 -15.26 -7.71
N VAL A 168 14.25 -14.89 -7.66
CA VAL A 168 13.30 -15.34 -6.64
C VAL A 168 12.07 -15.89 -7.31
N VAL A 169 11.72 -17.11 -6.95
CA VAL A 169 10.52 -17.80 -7.36
C VAL A 169 9.89 -18.44 -6.13
N GLU A 170 8.59 -18.27 -5.97
CA GLU A 170 7.88 -18.87 -4.85
C GLU A 170 6.84 -19.87 -5.36
N LEU A 171 6.95 -21.09 -4.86
CA LEU A 171 6.01 -22.17 -5.11
C LEU A 171 5.58 -22.74 -3.76
N GLY A 172 4.29 -22.87 -3.56
CA GLY A 172 3.73 -23.43 -2.34
C GLY A 172 2.57 -24.39 -2.63
N PRO A 173 2.07 -25.09 -1.59
CA PRO A 173 0.86 -25.86 -1.70
C PRO A 173 -0.30 -24.94 -2.10
N VAL A 174 -1.34 -25.52 -2.70
CA VAL A 174 -2.59 -24.81 -2.95
C VAL A 174 -3.15 -24.37 -1.60
N ASN A 175 -3.42 -23.08 -1.45
CA ASN A 175 -4.12 -22.60 -0.26
C ASN A 175 -5.51 -23.24 -0.23
N ALA A 176 -5.73 -23.99 0.82
CA ALA A 176 -7.04 -24.56 1.09
C ALA A 176 -8.01 -23.48 1.60
#